data_d727bf66a94c22a270e67e331f1a1658
#
_entry.id   d727bf66a94c22a270e67e331f1a1658
#
_cell.length_a   1.000
_cell.length_b   1.000
_cell.length_c   1.000
_cell.angle_alpha   90.00
_cell.angle_beta   90.00
_cell.angle_gamma   90.00
#
_symmetry.space_group_name_H-M   'P 1'
#
loop_
_entity.id
_entity.type
_entity.pdbx_description
1 polymer ?
#
loop_
_entity_poly.entity_id
_entity_poly.type
_entity_poly.pdbx_seq_one_letter_code
_entity_poly.pdbx_strand_id
1 'polypeptide(L)'
;MNTSVCCTLSIEEMVWQTFRRFVRNPYFAKMPQDRAAFTILIVGAQLALWYETYHVMWYYHAQDSSTSPWLIAHMVFALFLYTNSLANVYKMIRTRVVCDLTALGVAENADWPYCERCMIHRPPRTHHCRVCDVCVLKRDHHCWFGGCCVGHANLRYYTCAISYMFIAAVYSNLYHFRFIVDHLEHLGKFGIPVCIAIPHFCAMFGYLSLYQFLVAVLSVIGYFLLFVFLWLVWIQVAPITGGQTRHEWKRGDRMYDNGAMWNIRVVFGERWYIAWLCPWIKSPLPEDGASFRVSEVKTK
;
A
#
# COMPACT_ATOMS: atom_id res chain seq x y z
N MET A 1 46.14 -22.36 2.71
CA MET A 1 45.00 -22.87 3.45
C MET A 1 43.84 -21.91 3.27
N ASN A 2 43.01 -22.15 2.26
CA ASN A 2 41.76 -21.37 2.03
C ASN A 2 40.64 -22.09 2.79
N THR A 3 40.28 -21.58 3.97
CA THR A 3 39.06 -22.01 4.66
C THR A 3 37.91 -21.29 3.96
N SER A 4 37.25 -21.99 3.04
CA SER A 4 35.93 -21.60 2.52
C SER A 4 34.93 -21.61 3.69
N VAL A 5 34.64 -20.43 4.22
CA VAL A 5 33.53 -20.25 5.16
C VAL A 5 32.25 -20.52 4.37
N CYS A 6 31.76 -21.74 4.51
CA CYS A 6 30.44 -22.12 4.01
C CYS A 6 29.41 -21.40 4.88
N CYS A 7 28.98 -20.17 4.45
CA CYS A 7 27.90 -19.46 5.09
C CYS A 7 26.60 -20.24 4.87
N THR A 8 26.25 -21.11 5.81
CA THR A 8 24.93 -21.73 5.88
C THR A 8 23.92 -20.60 6.12
N LEU A 9 23.09 -20.36 5.12
CA LEU A 9 21.98 -19.41 5.23
C LEU A 9 21.06 -19.84 6.38
N SER A 10 20.60 -18.89 7.18
CA SER A 10 19.56 -19.17 8.17
C SER A 10 18.28 -19.65 7.49
N ILE A 11 17.46 -20.42 8.21
CA ILE A 11 16.14 -20.89 7.70
C ILE A 11 15.31 -19.69 7.27
N GLU A 12 15.33 -18.62 8.03
CA GLU A 12 14.63 -17.36 7.68
C GLU A 12 15.09 -16.81 6.32
N GLU A 13 16.41 -16.73 6.09
CA GLU A 13 16.92 -16.22 4.81
C GLU A 13 16.59 -17.15 3.63
N MET A 14 16.58 -18.46 3.84
CA MET A 14 16.15 -19.42 2.82
C MET A 14 14.65 -19.22 2.44
N VAL A 15 13.79 -19.00 3.43
CA VAL A 15 12.37 -18.71 3.21
C VAL A 15 12.23 -17.43 2.38
N TRP A 16 12.91 -16.34 2.76
CA TRP A 16 12.83 -15.09 2.04
C TRP A 16 13.44 -15.14 0.64
N GLN A 17 14.51 -15.90 0.44
CA GLN A 17 15.07 -16.15 -0.91
C GLN A 17 14.08 -16.90 -1.80
N THR A 18 13.41 -17.92 -1.26
CA THR A 18 12.38 -18.67 -1.99
C THR A 18 11.23 -17.74 -2.36
N PHE A 19 10.80 -16.89 -1.42
CA PHE A 19 9.75 -15.92 -1.67
C PHE A 19 10.14 -14.88 -2.74
N ARG A 20 11.39 -14.37 -2.72
CA ARG A 20 11.92 -13.47 -3.75
C ARG A 20 11.93 -14.12 -5.15
N ARG A 21 12.26 -15.43 -5.23
CA ARG A 21 12.18 -16.18 -6.49
C ARG A 21 10.75 -16.33 -6.97
N PHE A 22 9.82 -16.61 -6.06
CA PHE A 22 8.39 -16.71 -6.39
C PHE A 22 7.83 -15.39 -6.92
N VAL A 23 8.08 -14.27 -6.25
CA VAL A 23 7.64 -12.94 -6.71
C VAL A 23 8.50 -12.38 -7.84
N ARG A 24 9.58 -13.08 -8.24
CA ARG A 24 10.53 -12.66 -9.27
C ARG A 24 11.11 -11.26 -9.05
N ASN A 25 11.35 -10.89 -7.80
CA ASN A 25 11.95 -9.62 -7.42
C ASN A 25 13.09 -9.83 -6.41
N PRO A 26 14.37 -9.76 -6.83
CA PRO A 26 15.51 -9.98 -5.95
C PRO A 26 15.68 -8.87 -4.90
N TYR A 27 15.04 -7.73 -5.09
CA TYR A 27 15.12 -6.57 -4.19
C TYR A 27 14.00 -6.57 -3.13
N PHE A 28 13.07 -7.53 -3.21
CA PHE A 28 11.93 -7.63 -2.29
C PHE A 28 12.39 -7.98 -0.87
N ALA A 29 11.93 -7.23 0.10
CA ALA A 29 12.11 -7.46 1.55
C ALA A 29 13.57 -7.80 1.93
N LYS A 30 14.53 -6.99 1.45
CA LYS A 30 15.96 -7.19 1.76
C LYS A 30 16.27 -6.96 3.23
N MET A 31 15.68 -5.93 3.83
CA MET A 31 15.94 -5.53 5.20
C MET A 31 14.99 -6.26 6.18
N PRO A 32 15.41 -6.55 7.42
CA PRO A 32 14.55 -7.17 8.43
C PRO A 32 13.28 -6.38 8.71
N GLN A 33 13.35 -5.04 8.75
CA GLN A 33 12.17 -4.19 8.93
C GLN A 33 11.15 -4.31 7.80
N ASP A 34 11.62 -4.48 6.54
CA ASP A 34 10.72 -4.70 5.39
C ASP A 34 9.98 -6.04 5.54
N ARG A 35 10.69 -7.07 6.00
CA ARG A 35 10.12 -8.41 6.24
C ARG A 35 9.05 -8.35 7.33
N ALA A 36 9.36 -7.70 8.45
CA ALA A 36 8.42 -7.53 9.56
C ALA A 36 7.18 -6.73 9.11
N ALA A 37 7.37 -5.58 8.47
CA ALA A 37 6.27 -4.74 8.01
C ALA A 37 5.38 -5.45 6.98
N PHE A 38 5.97 -6.19 6.03
CA PHE A 38 5.22 -6.99 5.07
C PHE A 38 4.43 -8.13 5.74
N THR A 39 5.05 -8.83 6.69
CA THR A 39 4.36 -9.88 7.45
C THR A 39 3.19 -9.31 8.24
N ILE A 40 3.37 -8.18 8.93
CA ILE A 40 2.30 -7.49 9.65
C ILE A 40 1.16 -7.10 8.70
N LEU A 41 1.48 -6.59 7.50
CA LEU A 41 0.47 -6.25 6.51
C LEU A 41 -0.35 -7.48 6.10
N ILE A 42 0.30 -8.58 5.73
CA ILE A 42 -0.39 -9.77 5.23
C ILE A 42 -1.19 -10.47 6.34
N VAL A 43 -0.57 -10.70 7.50
CA VAL A 43 -1.24 -11.34 8.64
C VAL A 43 -2.36 -10.44 9.17
N GLY A 44 -2.10 -9.15 9.32
CA GLY A 44 -3.09 -8.18 9.78
C GLY A 44 -4.30 -8.08 8.85
N ALA A 45 -4.09 -8.05 7.53
CA ALA A 45 -5.17 -8.05 6.53
C ALA A 45 -6.01 -9.34 6.62
N GLN A 46 -5.37 -10.50 6.83
CA GLN A 46 -6.07 -11.77 6.98
C GLN A 46 -6.90 -11.84 8.26
N LEU A 47 -6.33 -11.38 9.38
CA LEU A 47 -7.03 -11.33 10.66
C LEU A 47 -8.19 -10.33 10.62
N ALA A 48 -8.00 -9.16 10.00
CA ALA A 48 -9.06 -8.18 9.81
C ALA A 48 -10.22 -8.72 8.97
N LEU A 49 -9.93 -9.36 7.83
CA LEU A 49 -10.97 -9.98 7.01
C LEU A 49 -11.74 -11.05 7.78
N TRP A 50 -11.02 -11.93 8.51
CA TRP A 50 -11.65 -12.99 9.31
C TRP A 50 -12.54 -12.40 10.42
N TYR A 51 -12.04 -11.39 11.16
CA TYR A 51 -12.79 -10.70 12.20
C TYR A 51 -14.06 -10.05 11.66
N GLU A 52 -13.95 -9.27 10.59
CA GLU A 52 -15.10 -8.56 10.00
C GLU A 52 -16.13 -9.52 9.41
N THR A 53 -15.69 -10.59 8.74
CA THR A 53 -16.64 -11.55 8.14
C THR A 53 -17.28 -12.46 9.15
N TYR A 54 -16.52 -12.98 10.11
CA TYR A 54 -17.03 -13.96 11.08
C TYR A 54 -17.73 -13.29 12.26
N HIS A 55 -17.16 -12.23 12.85
CA HIS A 55 -17.75 -11.60 14.04
C HIS A 55 -18.78 -10.53 13.69
N VAL A 56 -18.44 -9.61 12.81
CA VAL A 56 -19.28 -8.43 12.56
C VAL A 56 -20.40 -8.75 11.59
N MET A 57 -20.10 -9.30 10.41
CA MET A 57 -21.14 -9.58 9.42
C MET A 57 -22.07 -10.71 9.85
N TRP A 58 -21.52 -11.77 10.43
CA TRP A 58 -22.32 -12.88 10.95
C TRP A 58 -23.27 -12.42 12.07
N TYR A 59 -22.82 -11.56 12.97
CA TYR A 59 -23.64 -11.00 14.05
C TYR A 59 -24.94 -10.35 13.54
N TYR A 60 -24.85 -9.57 12.43
CA TYR A 60 -26.02 -8.90 11.86
C TYR A 60 -26.93 -9.80 11.03
N HIS A 61 -26.43 -10.90 10.52
CA HIS A 61 -27.16 -11.74 9.57
C HIS A 61 -27.55 -13.11 10.11
N ALA A 62 -26.97 -13.56 11.23
CA ALA A 62 -27.30 -14.86 11.84
C ALA A 62 -28.68 -14.89 12.53
N GLN A 63 -29.26 -13.74 12.79
CA GLN A 63 -30.61 -13.64 13.38
C GLN A 63 -31.72 -13.88 12.33
N ASP A 64 -31.38 -13.81 11.06
CA ASP A 64 -32.29 -14.08 9.94
C ASP A 64 -32.08 -15.52 9.48
N SER A 65 -33.09 -16.40 9.64
CA SER A 65 -33.01 -17.84 9.37
C SER A 65 -32.89 -18.19 7.87
N SER A 66 -32.80 -17.20 6.99
CA SER A 66 -32.50 -17.34 5.57
C SER A 66 -31.19 -16.66 5.25
N THR A 67 -30.36 -17.26 4.38
CA THR A 67 -29.19 -16.61 3.79
C THR A 67 -29.64 -15.32 3.11
N SER A 68 -29.54 -14.20 3.83
CA SER A 68 -29.96 -12.90 3.33
C SER A 68 -29.15 -12.55 2.08
N PRO A 69 -29.78 -12.17 0.96
CA PRO A 69 -29.05 -11.69 -0.23
C PRO A 69 -28.06 -10.56 0.09
N TRP A 70 -28.36 -9.77 1.11
CA TRP A 70 -27.47 -8.72 1.62
C TRP A 70 -26.17 -9.25 2.21
N LEU A 71 -26.21 -10.36 2.97
CA LEU A 71 -24.99 -11.00 3.48
C LEU A 71 -24.08 -11.44 2.34
N ILE A 72 -24.65 -12.09 1.31
CA ILE A 72 -23.90 -12.51 0.13
C ILE A 72 -23.27 -11.29 -0.57
N ALA A 73 -24.04 -10.24 -0.78
CA ALA A 73 -23.53 -8.99 -1.39
C ALA A 73 -22.38 -8.38 -0.58
N HIS A 74 -22.49 -8.35 0.75
CA HIS A 74 -21.44 -7.86 1.63
C HIS A 74 -20.18 -8.72 1.57
N MET A 75 -20.32 -10.04 1.61
CA MET A 75 -19.18 -10.96 1.51
C MET A 75 -18.48 -10.84 0.16
N VAL A 76 -19.23 -10.76 -0.94
CA VAL A 76 -18.67 -10.57 -2.28
C VAL A 76 -17.92 -9.24 -2.37
N PHE A 77 -18.49 -8.15 -1.83
CA PHE A 77 -17.84 -6.85 -1.83
C PHE A 77 -16.58 -6.81 -0.94
N ALA A 78 -16.65 -7.37 0.27
CA ALA A 78 -15.48 -7.49 1.15
C ALA A 78 -14.37 -8.31 0.50
N LEU A 79 -14.70 -9.44 -0.14
CA LEU A 79 -13.76 -10.28 -0.86
C LEU A 79 -13.17 -9.54 -2.08
N PHE A 80 -13.98 -8.76 -2.80
CA PHE A 80 -13.51 -7.91 -3.89
C PHE A 80 -12.47 -6.89 -3.41
N LEU A 81 -12.74 -6.16 -2.33
CA LEU A 81 -11.81 -5.18 -1.75
C LEU A 81 -10.53 -5.85 -1.28
N TYR A 82 -10.64 -6.96 -0.57
CA TYR A 82 -9.50 -7.73 -0.07
C TYR A 82 -8.61 -8.26 -1.20
N THR A 83 -9.21 -8.91 -2.19
CA THR A 83 -8.48 -9.50 -3.31
C THR A 83 -7.80 -8.43 -4.16
N ASN A 84 -8.47 -7.29 -4.42
CA ASN A 84 -7.86 -6.19 -5.15
C ASN A 84 -6.72 -5.52 -4.35
N SER A 85 -6.86 -5.35 -3.04
CA SER A 85 -5.78 -4.85 -2.18
C SER A 85 -4.52 -5.71 -2.32
N LEU A 86 -4.63 -7.01 -2.07
CA LEU A 86 -3.50 -7.93 -2.12
C LEU A 86 -2.95 -8.15 -3.53
N ALA A 87 -3.82 -8.23 -4.53
CA ALA A 87 -3.42 -8.39 -5.93
C ALA A 87 -2.62 -7.17 -6.42
N ASN A 88 -2.98 -5.96 -6.02
CA ASN A 88 -2.21 -4.76 -6.34
C ASN A 88 -0.87 -4.74 -5.59
N VAL A 89 -0.81 -5.15 -4.32
CA VAL A 89 0.46 -5.32 -3.59
C VAL A 89 1.35 -6.34 -4.30
N TYR A 90 0.82 -7.49 -4.70
CA TYR A 90 1.55 -8.50 -5.45
C TYR A 90 2.10 -7.96 -6.78
N LYS A 91 1.28 -7.26 -7.55
CA LYS A 91 1.70 -6.63 -8.82
C LYS A 91 2.75 -5.55 -8.60
N MET A 92 2.62 -4.74 -7.56
CA MET A 92 3.61 -3.72 -7.17
C MET A 92 4.97 -4.36 -6.90
N ILE A 93 5.02 -5.43 -6.11
CA ILE A 93 6.27 -6.14 -5.77
C ILE A 93 6.89 -6.76 -7.01
N ARG A 94 6.08 -7.36 -7.88
CA ARG A 94 6.54 -8.10 -9.05
C ARG A 94 6.98 -7.20 -10.20
N THR A 95 6.47 -5.98 -10.30
CA THR A 95 6.80 -5.04 -11.37
C THR A 95 8.14 -4.36 -11.09
N ARG A 96 9.12 -4.58 -11.97
CA ARG A 96 10.46 -4.01 -11.85
C ARG A 96 10.42 -2.50 -12.13
N VAL A 97 11.16 -1.76 -11.32
CA VAL A 97 11.32 -0.29 -11.43
C VAL A 97 12.81 0.13 -11.45
N VAL A 98 13.70 -0.86 -11.54
CA VAL A 98 15.15 -0.64 -11.61
C VAL A 98 15.48 0.05 -12.92
N CYS A 99 16.39 1.02 -12.84
CA CYS A 99 16.92 1.72 -14.02
C CYS A 99 17.84 0.77 -14.80
N ASP A 100 17.33 0.27 -15.90
CA ASP A 100 18.05 -0.56 -16.87
C ASP A 100 17.87 0.08 -18.25
N LEU A 101 18.80 0.97 -18.62
CA LEU A 101 18.76 1.74 -19.87
C LEU A 101 18.84 0.83 -21.09
N THR A 102 19.60 -0.28 -20.97
CA THR A 102 19.74 -1.24 -22.08
C THR A 102 18.40 -1.93 -22.36
N ALA A 103 17.71 -2.36 -21.31
CA ALA A 103 16.37 -2.96 -21.45
C ALA A 103 15.31 -1.98 -21.96
N LEU A 104 15.50 -0.68 -21.72
CA LEU A 104 14.63 0.39 -22.24
C LEU A 104 14.97 0.80 -23.68
N GLY A 105 16.13 0.39 -24.21
CA GLY A 105 16.63 0.86 -25.51
C GLY A 105 17.01 2.36 -25.52
N VAL A 106 17.31 2.93 -24.35
CA VAL A 106 17.67 4.35 -24.18
C VAL A 106 19.17 4.47 -24.06
N ALA A 107 19.75 5.34 -24.90
CA ALA A 107 21.17 5.66 -24.82
C ALA A 107 21.49 6.43 -23.53
N GLU A 108 22.58 6.08 -22.88
CA GLU A 108 23.07 6.80 -21.73
C GLU A 108 23.54 8.21 -22.15
N ASN A 109 23.11 9.23 -21.41
CA ASN A 109 23.51 10.61 -21.64
C ASN A 109 24.50 11.06 -20.55
N ALA A 110 25.69 11.48 -20.94
CA ALA A 110 26.75 11.94 -20.04
C ALA A 110 26.39 13.21 -19.26
N ASP A 111 25.39 13.98 -19.71
CA ASP A 111 24.90 15.17 -19.01
C ASP A 111 24.02 14.83 -17.80
N TRP A 112 23.59 13.58 -17.68
CA TRP A 112 22.80 13.14 -16.55
C TRP A 112 23.67 12.96 -15.29
N PRO A 113 23.13 13.19 -14.08
CA PRO A 113 23.86 12.97 -12.83
C PRO A 113 24.37 11.53 -12.71
N TYR A 114 25.64 11.35 -12.46
CA TYR A 114 26.27 10.02 -12.30
C TYR A 114 25.94 9.40 -10.94
N CYS A 115 25.79 8.10 -10.91
CA CYS A 115 25.64 7.30 -9.70
C CYS A 115 26.86 6.38 -9.52
N GLU A 116 27.76 6.73 -8.63
CA GLU A 116 28.99 5.95 -8.35
C GLU A 116 28.70 4.51 -7.90
N ARG A 117 27.58 4.27 -7.16
CA ARG A 117 27.21 2.92 -6.69
C ARG A 117 26.74 2.01 -7.79
N CYS A 118 25.95 2.53 -8.74
CA CYS A 118 25.42 1.76 -9.85
C CYS A 118 26.24 1.91 -11.12
N MET A 119 27.21 2.83 -11.14
CA MET A 119 28.09 3.16 -12.28
C MET A 119 27.29 3.49 -13.55
N ILE A 120 26.24 4.31 -13.41
CA ILE A 120 25.37 4.75 -14.51
C ILE A 120 25.07 6.25 -14.40
N HIS A 121 24.88 6.92 -15.53
CA HIS A 121 24.25 8.24 -15.58
C HIS A 121 22.73 8.07 -15.43
N ARG A 122 22.16 8.74 -14.43
CA ARG A 122 20.75 8.58 -14.04
C ARG A 122 19.86 9.47 -14.90
N PRO A 123 18.88 8.91 -15.63
CA PRO A 123 17.85 9.71 -16.28
C PRO A 123 17.14 10.66 -15.32
N PRO A 124 16.45 11.69 -15.83
CA PRO A 124 15.63 12.57 -15.00
C PRO A 124 14.69 11.78 -14.07
N ARG A 125 14.47 12.28 -12.85
CA ARG A 125 13.60 11.69 -11.82
C ARG A 125 14.08 10.32 -11.28
N THR A 126 15.23 9.82 -11.74
CA THR A 126 15.84 8.57 -11.27
C THR A 126 16.71 8.82 -10.05
N HIS A 127 16.47 8.05 -8.98
CA HIS A 127 17.25 8.19 -7.74
C HIS A 127 17.71 6.81 -7.23
N HIS A 128 18.92 6.79 -6.65
CA HIS A 128 19.44 5.61 -5.98
C HIS A 128 18.69 5.34 -4.68
N CYS A 129 18.26 4.11 -4.47
CA CYS A 129 17.67 3.65 -3.22
C CYS A 129 18.71 2.91 -2.38
N ARG A 130 19.09 3.46 -1.23
CA ARG A 130 20.07 2.83 -0.33
C ARG A 130 19.63 1.48 0.24
N VAL A 131 18.32 1.25 0.38
CA VAL A 131 17.75 -0.01 0.91
C VAL A 131 17.81 -1.12 -0.14
N CYS A 132 17.35 -0.82 -1.37
CA CYS A 132 17.40 -1.78 -2.47
C CYS A 132 18.79 -1.87 -3.09
N ASP A 133 19.64 -0.86 -2.91
CA ASP A 133 20.97 -0.66 -3.49
C ASP A 133 20.97 -0.67 -5.02
N VAL A 134 19.99 0.05 -5.61
CA VAL A 134 19.81 0.22 -7.05
C VAL A 134 19.24 1.59 -7.39
N CYS A 135 19.47 2.06 -8.60
CA CYS A 135 18.79 3.22 -9.17
C CYS A 135 17.37 2.83 -9.62
N VAL A 136 16.39 3.68 -9.31
CA VAL A 136 14.97 3.44 -9.57
C VAL A 136 14.42 4.56 -10.45
N LEU A 137 13.79 4.19 -11.57
CA LEU A 137 13.17 5.10 -12.53
C LEU A 137 12.00 5.85 -11.89
N LYS A 138 11.97 7.18 -12.05
CA LYS A 138 10.93 8.07 -11.46
C LYS A 138 10.64 7.64 -10.02
N ARG A 139 11.68 7.58 -9.19
CA ARG A 139 11.57 7.06 -7.83
C ARG A 139 10.65 7.92 -6.98
N ASP A 140 9.60 7.31 -6.45
CA ASP A 140 8.70 7.97 -5.51
C ASP A 140 9.19 7.74 -4.06
N HIS A 141 9.22 6.51 -3.61
CA HIS A 141 9.72 6.13 -2.28
C HIS A 141 10.12 4.65 -2.22
N HIS A 142 10.78 4.27 -1.13
CA HIS A 142 10.88 2.87 -0.71
C HIS A 142 9.72 2.55 0.23
N CYS A 143 8.93 1.55 -0.11
CA CYS A 143 7.76 1.15 0.66
C CYS A 143 8.09 -0.02 1.58
N TRP A 144 8.13 0.21 2.89
CA TRP A 144 8.43 -0.85 3.86
C TRP A 144 7.38 -1.95 3.86
N PHE A 145 6.09 -1.59 3.86
CA PHE A 145 4.99 -2.56 3.80
C PHE A 145 4.96 -3.36 2.50
N GLY A 146 5.44 -2.80 1.40
CA GLY A 146 5.60 -3.52 0.15
C GLY A 146 6.96 -4.20 0.02
N GLY A 147 7.93 -3.91 0.91
CA GLY A 147 9.28 -4.44 0.88
C GLY A 147 10.04 -4.13 -0.43
N CYS A 148 9.67 -3.05 -1.15
CA CYS A 148 10.26 -2.70 -2.44
C CYS A 148 10.12 -1.20 -2.74
N CYS A 149 10.88 -0.73 -3.75
CA CYS A 149 10.71 0.63 -4.24
C CYS A 149 9.42 0.78 -5.07
N VAL A 150 8.81 1.96 -4.91
CA VAL A 150 7.73 2.48 -5.76
C VAL A 150 8.33 3.51 -6.72
N GLY A 151 8.05 3.36 -8.01
CA GLY A 151 8.55 4.20 -9.08
C GLY A 151 7.70 4.10 -10.34
N HIS A 152 8.26 4.44 -11.50
CA HIS A 152 7.53 4.62 -12.75
C HIS A 152 6.50 3.51 -13.05
N ALA A 153 6.94 2.26 -13.13
CA ALA A 153 6.12 1.17 -13.67
C ALA A 153 5.12 0.58 -12.65
N ASN A 154 5.34 0.78 -11.35
CA ASN A 154 4.52 0.16 -10.30
C ASN A 154 3.74 1.15 -9.42
N LEU A 155 3.87 2.46 -9.66
CA LEU A 155 3.20 3.50 -8.88
C LEU A 155 1.67 3.33 -8.89
N ARG A 156 1.08 2.94 -10.03
CA ARG A 156 -0.37 2.68 -10.12
C ARG A 156 -0.83 1.58 -9.17
N TYR A 157 -0.06 0.50 -9.06
CA TYR A 157 -0.41 -0.63 -8.20
C TYR A 157 -0.34 -0.26 -6.73
N TYR A 158 0.67 0.53 -6.34
CA TYR A 158 0.73 1.10 -5.00
C TYR A 158 -0.49 1.97 -4.69
N THR A 159 -0.81 2.89 -5.60
CA THR A 159 -1.94 3.83 -5.43
C THR A 159 -3.27 3.08 -5.35
N CYS A 160 -3.50 2.09 -6.22
CA CYS A 160 -4.69 1.24 -6.14
C CYS A 160 -4.76 0.47 -4.82
N ALA A 161 -3.65 -0.15 -4.37
CA ALA A 161 -3.61 -0.92 -3.13
C ALA A 161 -4.05 -0.10 -1.92
N ILE A 162 -3.44 1.08 -1.72
CA ILE A 162 -3.80 1.96 -0.59
C ILE A 162 -5.23 2.52 -0.71
N SER A 163 -5.72 2.76 -1.92
CA SER A 163 -7.10 3.21 -2.14
C SER A 163 -8.11 2.11 -1.80
N TYR A 164 -7.87 0.86 -2.19
CA TYR A 164 -8.70 -0.26 -1.80
C TYR A 164 -8.65 -0.53 -0.29
N MET A 165 -7.48 -0.41 0.34
CA MET A 165 -7.35 -0.50 1.79
C MET A 165 -8.13 0.60 2.51
N PHE A 166 -8.11 1.82 1.98
CA PHE A 166 -8.91 2.93 2.51
C PHE A 166 -10.41 2.67 2.38
N ILE A 167 -10.88 2.24 1.20
CA ILE A 167 -12.30 1.90 0.99
C ILE A 167 -12.72 0.75 1.91
N ALA A 168 -11.88 -0.27 2.07
CA ALA A 168 -12.12 -1.37 2.99
C ALA A 168 -12.21 -0.89 4.45
N ALA A 169 -11.31 0.01 4.86
CA ALA A 169 -11.33 0.59 6.21
C ALA A 169 -12.60 1.43 6.46
N VAL A 170 -13.04 2.23 5.49
CA VAL A 170 -14.32 2.96 5.58
C VAL A 170 -15.48 1.99 5.73
N TYR A 171 -15.54 0.99 4.85
CA TYR A 171 -16.61 0.00 4.82
C TYR A 171 -16.69 -0.81 6.11
N SER A 172 -15.57 -1.33 6.58
CA SER A 172 -15.45 -2.06 7.84
C SER A 172 -15.91 -1.20 9.03
N ASN A 173 -15.42 0.04 9.15
CA ASN A 173 -15.78 0.91 10.28
C ASN A 173 -17.27 1.30 10.31
N LEU A 174 -17.97 1.35 9.16
CA LEU A 174 -19.41 1.57 9.15
C LEU A 174 -20.19 0.45 9.85
N TYR A 175 -19.81 -0.82 9.61
CA TYR A 175 -20.40 -1.97 10.31
C TYR A 175 -19.94 -2.07 11.75
N HIS A 176 -18.66 -1.86 11.97
CA HIS A 176 -18.05 -1.98 13.28
C HIS A 176 -18.59 -0.95 14.27
N PHE A 177 -18.87 0.27 13.82
CA PHE A 177 -19.48 1.31 14.66
C PHE A 177 -20.80 0.85 15.30
N ARG A 178 -21.70 0.26 14.50
CA ARG A 178 -22.96 -0.27 15.01
C ARG A 178 -22.73 -1.44 15.98
N PHE A 179 -21.82 -2.33 15.62
CA PHE A 179 -21.45 -3.46 16.49
C PHE A 179 -20.93 -3.02 17.86
N ILE A 180 -20.12 -1.95 17.90
CA ILE A 180 -19.64 -1.34 19.15
C ILE A 180 -20.80 -0.79 19.97
N VAL A 181 -21.69 -0.02 19.35
CA VAL A 181 -22.83 0.58 20.03
C VAL A 181 -23.68 -0.51 20.69
N ASP A 182 -24.00 -1.58 19.95
CA ASP A 182 -24.80 -2.68 20.46
C ASP A 182 -24.14 -3.40 21.65
N HIS A 183 -22.81 -3.58 21.62
CA HIS A 183 -22.08 -4.28 22.70
C HIS A 183 -21.76 -3.42 23.92
N LEU A 184 -21.73 -2.09 23.75
CA LEU A 184 -21.44 -1.13 24.81
C LEU A 184 -22.64 -0.28 25.20
N GLU A 185 -23.85 -0.62 24.75
CA GLU A 185 -25.08 0.15 25.00
C GLU A 185 -25.32 0.42 26.48
N HIS A 186 -24.99 -0.54 27.35
CA HIS A 186 -25.13 -0.42 28.83
C HIS A 186 -24.31 0.74 29.43
N LEU A 187 -23.28 1.25 28.73
CA LEU A 187 -22.45 2.37 29.19
C LEU A 187 -23.06 3.73 28.85
N GLY A 188 -24.13 3.75 28.04
CA GLY A 188 -24.78 4.97 27.60
C GLY A 188 -23.93 5.85 26.67
N LYS A 189 -24.51 6.92 26.18
CA LYS A 189 -23.93 7.79 25.14
C LYS A 189 -22.58 8.42 25.50
N PHE A 190 -22.32 8.65 26.77
CA PHE A 190 -21.05 9.23 27.25
C PHE A 190 -20.01 8.16 27.62
N GLY A 191 -20.44 7.00 28.11
CA GLY A 191 -19.55 5.92 28.49
C GLY A 191 -18.90 5.23 27.30
N ILE A 192 -19.60 5.09 26.17
CA ILE A 192 -19.06 4.48 24.95
C ILE A 192 -17.80 5.22 24.45
N PRO A 193 -17.81 6.54 24.18
CA PRO A 193 -16.63 7.27 23.75
C PRO A 193 -15.46 7.19 24.76
N VAL A 194 -15.77 7.26 26.06
CA VAL A 194 -14.75 7.14 27.11
C VAL A 194 -14.10 5.76 27.09
N CYS A 195 -14.89 4.70 27.02
CA CYS A 195 -14.35 3.34 26.99
C CYS A 195 -13.62 2.99 25.70
N ILE A 196 -13.94 3.65 24.57
CA ILE A 196 -13.15 3.55 23.34
C ILE A 196 -11.85 4.32 23.48
N ALA A 197 -11.85 5.53 24.05
CA ALA A 197 -10.66 6.36 24.21
C ALA A 197 -9.63 5.77 25.20
N ILE A 198 -10.10 5.19 26.31
CA ILE A 198 -9.26 4.64 27.38
C ILE A 198 -9.70 3.23 27.81
N PRO A 199 -9.73 2.26 26.89
CA PRO A 199 -10.31 0.91 27.16
C PRO A 199 -9.62 0.18 28.31
N HIS A 200 -8.32 0.39 28.49
CA HIS A 200 -7.56 -0.23 29.57
C HIS A 200 -8.04 0.20 30.96
N PHE A 201 -8.29 1.51 31.14
CA PHE A 201 -8.82 2.02 32.40
C PHE A 201 -10.23 1.50 32.65
N CYS A 202 -11.09 1.54 31.64
CA CYS A 202 -12.46 1.03 31.79
C CYS A 202 -12.50 -0.48 32.16
N ALA A 203 -11.61 -1.29 31.56
CA ALA A 203 -11.47 -2.69 31.92
C ALA A 203 -10.92 -2.90 33.33
N MET A 204 -9.92 -2.12 33.73
CA MET A 204 -9.31 -2.20 35.08
C MET A 204 -10.31 -1.85 36.20
N PHE A 205 -11.23 -0.93 35.96
CA PHE A 205 -12.28 -0.57 36.88
C PHE A 205 -13.55 -1.42 36.75
N GLY A 206 -13.54 -2.49 35.94
CA GLY A 206 -14.66 -3.41 35.83
C GLY A 206 -15.84 -2.94 34.96
N TYR A 207 -15.69 -1.83 34.23
CA TYR A 207 -16.72 -1.32 33.32
C TYR A 207 -16.82 -2.12 32.01
N LEU A 208 -15.78 -2.87 31.65
CA LEU A 208 -15.73 -3.71 30.45
C LEU A 208 -15.38 -5.14 30.81
N SER A 209 -16.14 -6.11 30.31
CA SER A 209 -15.71 -7.50 30.25
C SER A 209 -14.49 -7.65 29.33
N LEU A 210 -13.77 -8.77 29.42
CA LEU A 210 -12.62 -9.05 28.53
C LEU A 210 -13.01 -8.95 27.04
N TYR A 211 -14.17 -9.47 26.68
CA TYR A 211 -14.69 -9.41 25.31
C TYR A 211 -14.95 -7.96 24.86
N GLN A 212 -15.63 -7.17 25.67
CA GLN A 212 -15.91 -5.76 25.40
C GLN A 212 -14.61 -4.92 25.33
N PHE A 213 -13.63 -5.24 26.18
CA PHE A 213 -12.32 -4.63 26.10
C PHE A 213 -11.63 -4.91 24.75
N LEU A 214 -11.64 -6.17 24.28
CA LEU A 214 -11.09 -6.53 22.98
C LEU A 214 -11.81 -5.81 21.83
N VAL A 215 -13.14 -5.75 21.88
CA VAL A 215 -13.94 -4.99 20.89
C VAL A 215 -13.55 -3.51 20.89
N ALA A 216 -13.41 -2.88 22.05
CA ALA A 216 -13.00 -1.48 22.15
C ALA A 216 -11.58 -1.25 21.59
N VAL A 217 -10.61 -2.13 21.90
CA VAL A 217 -9.24 -2.03 21.39
C VAL A 217 -9.20 -2.19 19.86
N LEU A 218 -9.93 -3.19 19.32
CA LEU A 218 -10.01 -3.40 17.86
C LEU A 218 -10.65 -2.21 17.16
N SER A 219 -11.59 -1.53 17.80
CA SER A 219 -12.21 -0.31 17.29
C SER A 219 -11.20 0.83 17.17
N VAL A 220 -10.41 1.05 18.22
CA VAL A 220 -9.33 2.05 18.19
C VAL A 220 -8.36 1.78 17.05
N ILE A 221 -7.96 0.52 16.87
CA ILE A 221 -7.09 0.11 15.77
C ILE A 221 -7.76 0.38 14.42
N GLY A 222 -9.04 0.03 14.26
CA GLY A 222 -9.81 0.26 13.03
C GLY A 222 -9.88 1.73 12.64
N TYR A 223 -10.21 2.62 13.59
CA TYR A 223 -10.23 4.07 13.36
C TYR A 223 -8.84 4.61 13.07
N PHE A 224 -7.82 4.16 13.81
CA PHE A 224 -6.44 4.56 13.52
C PHE A 224 -6.01 4.18 12.10
N LEU A 225 -6.28 2.95 11.67
CA LEU A 225 -5.98 2.50 10.31
C LEU A 225 -6.76 3.29 9.25
N LEU A 226 -8.02 3.65 9.51
CA LEU A 226 -8.79 4.52 8.62
C LEU A 226 -8.08 5.85 8.37
N PHE A 227 -7.61 6.53 9.44
CA PHE A 227 -6.87 7.79 9.31
C PHE A 227 -5.52 7.59 8.61
N VAL A 228 -4.81 6.50 8.91
CA VAL A 228 -3.54 6.19 8.25
C VAL A 228 -3.75 5.99 6.74
N PHE A 229 -4.75 5.22 6.32
CA PHE A 229 -5.01 5.00 4.89
C PHE A 229 -5.52 6.28 4.20
N LEU A 230 -6.36 7.07 4.85
CA LEU A 230 -6.77 8.38 4.33
C LEU A 230 -5.54 9.27 4.08
N TRP A 231 -4.64 9.36 5.05
CA TRP A 231 -3.40 10.11 4.93
C TRP A 231 -2.50 9.57 3.79
N LEU A 232 -2.33 8.25 3.69
CA LEU A 232 -1.55 7.63 2.62
C LEU A 232 -2.13 7.92 1.23
N VAL A 233 -3.45 7.85 1.08
CA VAL A 233 -4.13 8.20 -0.18
C VAL A 233 -3.91 9.68 -0.50
N TRP A 234 -4.07 10.57 0.47
CA TRP A 234 -3.86 12.00 0.29
C TRP A 234 -2.44 12.32 -0.19
N ILE A 235 -1.41 11.86 0.54
CA ILE A 235 0.00 12.15 0.20
C ILE A 235 0.45 11.47 -1.10
N GLN A 236 -0.36 10.58 -1.67
CA GLN A 236 -0.09 9.93 -2.96
C GLN A 236 -0.86 10.57 -4.11
N VAL A 237 -2.15 10.83 -3.92
CA VAL A 237 -3.00 11.39 -4.98
C VAL A 237 -2.67 12.85 -5.26
N ALA A 238 -2.40 13.65 -4.24
CA ALA A 238 -2.08 15.06 -4.40
C ALA A 238 -0.83 15.30 -5.28
N PRO A 239 0.32 14.61 -5.07
CA PRO A 239 1.45 14.71 -6.00
C PRO A 239 1.13 14.20 -7.40
N ILE A 240 0.39 13.09 -7.54
CA ILE A 240 0.05 12.53 -8.86
C ILE A 240 -0.73 13.56 -9.68
N THR A 241 -1.72 14.23 -9.11
CA THR A 241 -2.50 15.26 -9.83
C THR A 241 -1.65 16.47 -10.25
N GLY A 242 -0.58 16.77 -9.52
CA GLY A 242 0.41 17.80 -9.85
C GLY A 242 1.58 17.31 -10.71
N GLY A 243 1.53 16.08 -11.27
CA GLY A 243 2.61 15.52 -12.11
C GLY A 243 3.92 15.24 -11.35
N GLN A 244 3.86 15.17 -10.03
CA GLN A 244 5.02 15.12 -9.13
C GLN A 244 5.23 13.73 -8.53
N THR A 245 6.48 13.41 -8.17
CA THR A 245 6.82 12.41 -7.17
C THR A 245 6.73 13.03 -5.76
N ARG A 246 6.71 12.22 -4.71
CA ARG A 246 6.74 12.74 -3.32
C ARG A 246 7.95 13.64 -3.06
N HIS A 247 9.08 13.36 -3.70
CA HIS A 247 10.29 14.16 -3.55
C HIS A 247 10.14 15.55 -4.19
N GLU A 248 9.61 15.61 -5.40
CA GLU A 248 9.32 16.85 -6.14
C GLU A 248 8.23 17.66 -5.42
N TRP A 249 7.19 17.00 -4.94
CA TRP A 249 6.11 17.64 -4.18
C TRP A 249 6.62 18.36 -2.92
N LYS A 250 7.52 17.72 -2.16
CA LYS A 250 8.16 18.33 -0.98
C LYS A 250 9.01 19.56 -1.32
N ARG A 251 9.52 19.65 -2.55
CA ARG A 251 10.31 20.79 -3.05
C ARG A 251 9.46 21.84 -3.76
N GLY A 252 8.17 21.57 -3.98
CA GLY A 252 7.31 22.44 -4.77
C GLY A 252 7.63 22.44 -6.27
N ASP A 253 8.42 21.48 -6.76
CA ASP A 253 8.81 21.37 -8.15
C ASP A 253 7.65 20.86 -9.00
N ARG A 254 7.21 21.63 -10.00
CA ARG A 254 6.13 21.33 -10.94
C ARG A 254 6.55 21.24 -12.39
N MET A 255 7.84 21.00 -12.65
CA MET A 255 8.40 20.93 -13.99
C MET A 255 7.65 19.96 -14.92
N TYR A 256 7.04 18.91 -14.36
CA TYR A 256 6.33 17.85 -15.11
C TYR A 256 4.80 17.91 -14.98
N ASP A 257 4.26 19.03 -14.52
CA ASP A 257 2.80 19.24 -14.41
C ASP A 257 2.22 19.62 -15.78
N ASN A 258 1.69 18.64 -16.48
CA ASN A 258 1.03 18.81 -17.79
C ASN A 258 -0.51 18.77 -17.68
N GLY A 259 -1.04 19.06 -16.49
CA GLY A 259 -2.46 19.03 -16.17
C GLY A 259 -2.92 17.68 -15.62
N ALA A 260 -3.90 17.71 -14.72
CA ALA A 260 -4.33 16.57 -13.91
C ALA A 260 -4.66 15.31 -14.74
N MET A 261 -5.33 15.46 -15.89
CA MET A 261 -5.70 14.33 -16.73
C MET A 261 -4.48 13.64 -17.35
N TRP A 262 -3.49 14.41 -17.85
CA TRP A 262 -2.24 13.85 -18.35
C TRP A 262 -1.46 13.19 -17.23
N ASN A 263 -1.34 13.87 -16.09
CA ASN A 263 -0.61 13.38 -14.93
C ASN A 263 -1.18 12.04 -14.41
N ILE A 264 -2.52 11.88 -14.44
CA ILE A 264 -3.19 10.61 -14.11
C ILE A 264 -2.84 9.52 -15.15
N ARG A 265 -2.87 9.85 -16.45
CA ARG A 265 -2.49 8.91 -17.53
C ARG A 265 -1.06 8.42 -17.41
N VAL A 266 -0.13 9.29 -17.04
CA VAL A 266 1.30 8.93 -16.82
C VAL A 266 1.47 7.90 -15.70
N VAL A 267 0.53 7.79 -14.77
CA VAL A 267 0.55 6.82 -13.67
C VAL A 267 -0.29 5.60 -13.98
N PHE A 268 -1.52 5.77 -14.43
CA PHE A 268 -2.48 4.69 -14.63
C PHE A 268 -2.49 4.12 -16.06
N GLY A 269 -1.81 4.78 -16.99
CA GLY A 269 -1.72 4.41 -18.40
C GLY A 269 -2.92 4.89 -19.22
N GLU A 270 -2.93 4.50 -20.51
CA GLU A 270 -3.95 4.92 -21.48
C GLU A 270 -5.36 4.50 -21.09
N ARG A 271 -5.50 3.37 -20.41
CA ARG A 271 -6.78 2.84 -19.91
C ARG A 271 -7.01 3.22 -18.44
N TRP A 272 -6.62 4.43 -18.04
CA TRP A 272 -6.68 4.91 -16.66
C TRP A 272 -8.05 4.71 -16.00
N TYR A 273 -9.14 4.84 -16.76
CA TYR A 273 -10.53 4.77 -16.28
C TYR A 273 -10.97 3.36 -15.84
N ILE A 274 -10.29 2.28 -16.31
CA ILE A 274 -10.57 0.90 -15.89
C ILE A 274 -9.38 0.21 -15.22
N ALA A 275 -8.17 0.76 -15.35
CA ALA A 275 -6.95 0.13 -14.85
C ALA A 275 -6.93 -0.05 -13.32
N TRP A 276 -7.74 0.72 -12.60
CA TRP A 276 -7.90 0.60 -11.15
C TRP A 276 -8.86 -0.52 -10.74
N LEU A 277 -9.77 -0.98 -11.60
CA LEU A 277 -10.73 -2.05 -11.28
C LEU A 277 -10.06 -3.41 -11.06
N CYS A 278 -8.97 -3.67 -11.79
CA CYS A 278 -8.27 -4.96 -11.72
C CYS A 278 -6.79 -4.79 -12.10
N PRO A 279 -5.84 -5.27 -11.28
CA PRO A 279 -4.41 -5.09 -11.52
C PRO A 279 -3.87 -5.85 -12.75
N TRP A 280 -4.65 -6.76 -13.34
CA TRP A 280 -4.26 -7.48 -14.56
C TRP A 280 -4.68 -6.76 -15.85
N ILE A 281 -5.47 -5.70 -15.77
CA ILE A 281 -5.82 -4.89 -16.95
C ILE A 281 -4.54 -4.24 -17.48
N LYS A 282 -4.23 -4.55 -18.74
CA LYS A 282 -3.10 -3.95 -19.45
C LYS A 282 -3.44 -2.49 -19.76
N SER A 283 -2.64 -1.58 -19.24
CA SER A 283 -2.75 -0.14 -19.49
C SER A 283 -1.33 0.41 -19.74
N PRO A 284 -0.92 0.52 -21.02
CA PRO A 284 0.41 1.02 -21.36
C PRO A 284 0.61 2.43 -20.82
N LEU A 285 1.81 2.70 -20.29
CA LEU A 285 2.17 4.03 -19.85
C LEU A 285 2.58 4.88 -21.05
N PRO A 286 2.21 6.17 -21.12
CA PRO A 286 2.55 7.05 -22.25
C PRO A 286 4.02 7.49 -22.25
N GLU A 287 4.74 7.27 -21.15
CA GLU A 287 6.16 7.60 -20.98
C GLU A 287 6.98 6.34 -20.69
N ASP A 288 8.26 6.32 -21.04
CA ASP A 288 9.17 5.18 -20.87
C ASP A 288 9.84 5.11 -19.48
N GLY A 289 9.74 6.16 -18.68
CA GLY A 289 10.36 6.27 -17.36
C GLY A 289 11.78 6.88 -17.36
N ALA A 290 12.37 7.14 -18.53
CA ALA A 290 13.64 7.83 -18.69
C ALA A 290 13.46 9.22 -19.30
N SER A 291 12.46 9.38 -20.16
CA SER A 291 12.10 10.63 -20.83
C SER A 291 10.73 11.10 -20.36
N PHE A 292 10.59 12.39 -20.06
CA PHE A 292 9.37 12.97 -19.53
C PHE A 292 9.00 14.26 -20.25
N ARG A 293 7.72 14.45 -20.52
CA ARG A 293 7.20 15.70 -21.03
C ARG A 293 7.35 16.80 -19.97
N VAL A 294 8.08 17.85 -20.31
CA VAL A 294 8.24 19.04 -19.48
C VAL A 294 7.05 19.97 -19.71
N SER A 295 6.54 20.56 -18.64
CA SER A 295 5.45 21.53 -18.71
C SER A 295 5.88 22.80 -19.44
N GLU A 296 5.02 23.30 -20.32
CA GLU A 296 5.23 24.58 -21.01
C GLU A 296 4.91 25.79 -20.10
N VAL A 297 4.31 25.54 -18.94
CA VAL A 297 4.00 26.58 -17.97
C VAL A 297 5.29 27.04 -17.33
N LYS A 298 5.85 28.13 -17.83
CA LYS A 298 7.00 28.82 -17.22
C LYS A 298 6.64 29.11 -15.76
N THR A 299 7.43 28.55 -14.84
CA THR A 299 7.46 28.99 -13.45
C THR A 299 7.64 30.50 -13.42
N LYS A 300 6.58 31.22 -13.02
CA LYS A 300 6.68 32.63 -12.64
C LYS A 300 7.32 32.74 -11.26
#